data_925bbae8929258308e1daed85c7302c1
#
_entry.id   925bbae8929258308e1daed85c7302c1
#
_cell.length_a   1.000
_cell.length_b   1.000
_cell.length_c   1.000
_cell.angle_alpha   90.00
_cell.angle_beta   90.00
_cell.angle_gamma   90.00
#
_symmetry.space_group_name_H-M   'P 1'
#
loop_
_entity.id
_entity.type
_entity.pdbx_description
1 polymer ?
#
loop_
_entity_poly.entity_id
_entity_poly.type
_entity_poly.pdbx_seq_one_letter_code
_entity_poly.pdbx_strand_id
1 'polypeptide(L)'
;MKNLKVFLIFLIFLTANSVTFAQKIGVVDTNYILSKLPQYTEAQARLEEQIKAWETELQTLQAEYDAKKAAFENEKVLLVGEQLKQREAEVKNLDKKIKKFIAEKFSGEGEINKFRANLAKPFQDQIWNAIKTVTEKNSLGIVLDKSSNMSVIFLDKRYDYTDKVLDQLLKGPSKEDTKSKDTKEKNK
;
A
#
# COMPACT_ATOMS: atom_id res chain seq x y z
N MET A 1 -35.03 -50.67 34.68
CA MET A 1 -33.68 -50.82 34.11
C MET A 1 -33.61 -50.57 32.56
N LYS A 2 -34.65 -50.93 31.81
CA LYS A 2 -34.70 -50.69 30.35
C LYS A 2 -34.65 -49.17 29.99
N ASN A 3 -35.43 -48.35 30.69
CA ASN A 3 -35.53 -46.91 30.45
C ASN A 3 -34.24 -46.15 30.83
N LEU A 4 -33.49 -46.61 31.81
CA LEU A 4 -32.19 -46.04 32.17
C LEU A 4 -31.14 -46.24 31.09
N LYS A 5 -31.14 -47.41 30.44
CA LYS A 5 -30.23 -47.69 29.33
C LYS A 5 -30.54 -46.82 28.11
N VAL A 6 -31.81 -46.61 27.80
CA VAL A 6 -32.23 -45.75 26.70
C VAL A 6 -31.87 -44.29 26.97
N PHE A 7 -32.03 -43.83 28.20
CA PHE A 7 -31.65 -42.46 28.64
C PHE A 7 -30.13 -42.25 28.54
N LEU A 8 -29.34 -43.27 28.92
CA LEU A 8 -27.87 -43.21 28.81
C LEU A 8 -27.41 -43.16 27.37
N ILE A 9 -28.02 -43.90 26.45
CA ILE A 9 -27.73 -43.90 25.02
C ILE A 9 -28.11 -42.49 24.40
N PHE A 10 -29.26 -41.94 24.82
CA PHE A 10 -29.69 -40.61 24.38
C PHE A 10 -28.74 -39.50 24.84
N LEU A 11 -28.22 -39.60 26.08
CA LEU A 11 -27.25 -38.65 26.63
C LEU A 11 -25.90 -38.72 25.88
N ILE A 12 -25.45 -39.92 25.50
CA ILE A 12 -24.22 -40.11 24.69
C ILE A 12 -24.42 -39.53 23.28
N PHE A 13 -25.61 -39.64 22.71
CA PHE A 13 -25.92 -39.09 21.38
C PHE A 13 -25.98 -37.56 21.36
N LEU A 14 -26.39 -36.93 22.50
CA LEU A 14 -26.39 -35.47 22.65
C LEU A 14 -24.98 -34.90 22.76
N THR A 15 -24.02 -35.63 23.35
CA THR A 15 -22.63 -35.14 23.48
C THR A 15 -21.78 -35.32 22.23
N ALA A 16 -22.20 -36.21 21.31
CA ALA A 16 -21.45 -36.52 20.11
C ALA A 16 -21.53 -35.42 18.99
N ASN A 17 -22.41 -34.42 19.13
CA ASN A 17 -22.62 -33.40 18.11
C ASN A 17 -21.92 -32.05 18.40
N SER A 18 -20.99 -31.99 19.34
CA SER A 18 -20.18 -30.80 19.57
C SER A 18 -19.10 -30.69 18.51
N VAL A 19 -19.48 -30.33 17.27
CA VAL A 19 -18.52 -29.93 16.23
C VAL A 19 -18.00 -28.55 16.62
N THR A 20 -16.94 -28.53 17.41
CA THR A 20 -16.23 -27.28 17.69
C THR A 20 -15.52 -26.83 16.41
N PHE A 21 -16.10 -25.87 15.72
CA PHE A 21 -15.40 -25.14 14.66
C PHE A 21 -14.30 -24.30 15.31
N ALA A 22 -13.12 -24.87 15.45
CA ALA A 22 -11.94 -24.10 15.82
C ALA A 22 -11.69 -23.09 14.70
N GLN A 23 -11.85 -21.78 15.02
CA GLN A 23 -11.55 -20.72 14.06
C GLN A 23 -10.05 -20.78 13.70
N LYS A 24 -9.77 -21.15 12.48
CA LYS A 24 -8.41 -21.17 11.97
C LYS A 24 -7.95 -19.73 11.72
N ILE A 25 -6.82 -19.36 12.30
CA ILE A 25 -6.14 -18.09 12.05
C ILE A 25 -5.05 -18.34 11.02
N GLY A 26 -4.96 -17.45 10.03
CA GLY A 26 -3.85 -17.38 9.09
C GLY A 26 -3.05 -16.09 9.30
N VAL A 27 -1.78 -16.12 8.91
CA VAL A 27 -0.91 -14.93 8.89
C VAL A 27 -0.33 -14.80 7.49
N VAL A 28 -0.22 -13.58 7.00
CA VAL A 28 0.39 -13.25 5.70
C VAL A 28 1.39 -12.09 5.89
N ASP A 29 2.32 -11.97 4.97
CA ASP A 29 3.25 -10.85 4.85
C ASP A 29 2.99 -10.14 3.52
N THR A 30 2.18 -9.07 3.56
CA THR A 30 1.81 -8.35 2.34
C THR A 30 3.01 -7.60 1.75
N ASN A 31 3.95 -7.11 2.56
CA ASN A 31 5.16 -6.45 2.06
C ASN A 31 6.09 -7.44 1.35
N TYR A 32 6.25 -8.64 1.91
CA TYR A 32 7.00 -9.70 1.23
C TYR A 32 6.36 -10.06 -0.11
N ILE A 33 5.04 -10.24 -0.14
CA ILE A 33 4.30 -10.55 -1.36
C ILE A 33 4.53 -9.45 -2.40
N LEU A 34 4.35 -8.17 -2.05
CA LEU A 34 4.59 -7.03 -2.92
C LEU A 34 6.01 -7.05 -3.50
N SER A 35 7.02 -7.30 -2.66
CA SER A 35 8.43 -7.36 -3.09
C SER A 35 8.73 -8.48 -4.08
N LYS A 36 7.86 -9.49 -4.18
CA LYS A 36 7.99 -10.61 -5.12
C LYS A 36 7.20 -10.42 -6.41
N LEU A 37 6.44 -9.34 -6.54
CA LEU A 37 5.70 -9.02 -7.77
C LEU A 37 6.57 -8.15 -8.70
N PRO A 38 7.03 -8.66 -9.86
CA PRO A 38 7.91 -7.90 -10.76
C PRO A 38 7.29 -6.57 -11.19
N GLN A 39 5.99 -6.57 -11.50
CA GLN A 39 5.26 -5.37 -11.90
C GLN A 39 5.23 -4.29 -10.82
N TYR A 40 5.17 -4.69 -9.54
CA TYR A 40 5.23 -3.74 -8.42
C TYR A 40 6.63 -3.15 -8.28
N THR A 41 7.67 -3.98 -8.34
CA THR A 41 9.06 -3.52 -8.23
C THR A 41 9.45 -2.59 -9.39
N GLU A 42 9.02 -2.89 -10.62
CA GLU A 42 9.21 -2.00 -11.76
C GLU A 42 8.49 -0.66 -11.60
N ALA A 43 7.24 -0.69 -11.13
CA ALA A 43 6.47 0.54 -10.90
C ALA A 43 7.07 1.38 -9.77
N GLN A 44 7.59 0.74 -8.72
CA GLN A 44 8.32 1.40 -7.64
C GLN A 44 9.61 2.05 -8.16
N ALA A 45 10.38 1.34 -8.97
CA ALA A 45 11.61 1.90 -9.57
C ALA A 45 11.31 3.15 -10.42
N ARG A 46 10.25 3.14 -11.23
CA ARG A 46 9.82 4.33 -12.00
C ARG A 46 9.43 5.50 -11.11
N LEU A 47 8.77 5.23 -9.99
CA LEU A 47 8.43 6.28 -9.02
C LEU A 47 9.69 6.87 -8.39
N GLU A 48 10.67 6.04 -8.03
CA GLU A 48 11.95 6.49 -7.47
C GLU A 48 12.74 7.35 -8.46
N GLU A 49 12.76 6.97 -9.75
CA GLU A 49 13.35 7.80 -10.83
C GLU A 49 12.65 9.16 -10.93
N GLN A 50 11.31 9.18 -10.87
CA GLN A 50 10.55 10.43 -10.91
C GLN A 50 10.84 11.32 -9.69
N ILE A 51 10.93 10.75 -8.50
CA ILE A 51 11.28 11.49 -7.27
C ILE A 51 12.67 12.11 -7.43
N LYS A 52 13.65 11.33 -7.91
CA LYS A 52 15.01 11.81 -8.15
C LYS A 52 15.06 12.95 -9.17
N ALA A 53 14.23 12.87 -10.21
CA ALA A 53 14.12 13.95 -11.19
C ALA A 53 13.61 15.24 -10.54
N TRP A 54 12.59 15.17 -9.70
CA TRP A 54 12.09 16.35 -8.97
C TRP A 54 13.07 16.87 -7.92
N GLU A 55 13.82 16.02 -7.24
CA GLU A 55 14.91 16.43 -6.34
C GLU A 55 15.99 17.21 -7.10
N THR A 56 16.36 16.75 -8.28
CA THR A 56 17.33 17.44 -9.15
C THR A 56 16.80 18.79 -9.63
N GLU A 57 15.51 18.86 -10.01
CA GLU A 57 14.86 20.12 -10.39
C GLU A 57 14.84 21.11 -9.23
N LEU A 58 14.51 20.62 -8.02
CA LEU A 58 14.52 21.46 -6.80
C LEU A 58 15.93 22.00 -6.51
N GLN A 59 16.95 21.17 -6.63
CA GLN A 59 18.35 21.61 -6.47
C GLN A 59 18.74 22.68 -7.48
N THR A 60 18.29 22.54 -8.72
CA THR A 60 18.55 23.52 -9.77
C THR A 60 17.85 24.86 -9.46
N LEU A 61 16.59 24.83 -9.02
CA LEU A 61 15.85 26.02 -8.62
C LEU A 61 16.49 26.71 -7.40
N GLN A 62 16.99 25.91 -6.45
CA GLN A 62 17.66 26.42 -5.26
C GLN A 62 18.99 27.09 -5.63
N ALA A 63 19.79 26.47 -6.51
CA ALA A 63 21.04 27.06 -6.99
C ALA A 63 20.82 28.38 -7.77
N GLU A 64 19.76 28.42 -8.60
CA GLU A 64 19.39 29.66 -9.30
C GLU A 64 18.98 30.76 -8.33
N TYR A 65 18.18 30.42 -7.31
CA TYR A 65 17.79 31.37 -6.26
C TYR A 65 18.99 31.91 -5.49
N ASP A 66 19.89 31.05 -5.06
CA ASP A 66 21.07 31.42 -4.30
C ASP A 66 22.00 32.34 -5.11
N ALA A 67 22.22 32.02 -6.40
CA ALA A 67 23.02 32.87 -7.31
C ALA A 67 22.38 34.24 -7.53
N LYS A 68 21.06 34.29 -7.80
CA LYS A 68 20.36 35.58 -7.99
C LYS A 68 20.27 36.40 -6.74
N LYS A 69 20.08 35.76 -5.58
CA LYS A 69 20.08 36.42 -4.29
C LYS A 69 21.43 37.02 -3.95
N ALA A 70 22.53 36.28 -4.17
CA ALA A 70 23.88 36.78 -3.95
C ALA A 70 24.20 37.95 -4.88
N ALA A 71 23.84 37.87 -6.16
CA ALA A 71 24.02 38.97 -7.11
C ALA A 71 23.22 40.22 -6.65
N PHE A 72 21.96 40.03 -6.25
CA PHE A 72 21.12 41.13 -5.76
C PHE A 72 21.71 41.81 -4.53
N GLU A 73 22.17 41.07 -3.52
CA GLU A 73 22.77 41.62 -2.30
C GLU A 73 24.04 42.41 -2.59
N ASN A 74 24.84 41.99 -3.58
CA ASN A 74 26.05 42.69 -4.01
C ASN A 74 25.74 43.99 -4.79
N GLU A 75 24.70 43.97 -5.62
CA GLU A 75 24.32 45.13 -6.47
C GLU A 75 23.36 46.11 -5.80
N LYS A 76 22.69 45.71 -4.74
CA LYS A 76 21.57 46.43 -4.08
C LYS A 76 21.88 47.89 -3.74
N VAL A 77 23.12 48.16 -3.32
CA VAL A 77 23.54 49.54 -2.97
C VAL A 77 23.71 50.44 -4.17
N LEU A 78 23.83 49.90 -5.37
CA LEU A 78 24.01 50.59 -6.63
C LEU A 78 22.68 50.75 -7.40
N LEU A 79 21.68 49.93 -7.07
CA LEU A 79 20.38 49.89 -7.76
C LEU A 79 19.43 50.92 -7.17
N VAL A 80 18.74 51.65 -8.04
CA VAL A 80 17.75 52.65 -7.65
C VAL A 80 16.44 52.53 -8.44
N GLY A 81 15.35 52.97 -7.85
CA GLY A 81 14.06 53.05 -8.51
C GLY A 81 13.51 51.74 -9.01
N GLU A 82 13.18 51.66 -10.30
CA GLU A 82 12.55 50.48 -10.92
C GLU A 82 13.48 49.29 -11.01
N GLN A 83 14.77 49.52 -11.22
CA GLN A 83 15.77 48.43 -11.30
C GLN A 83 15.89 47.65 -9.96
N LEU A 84 15.90 48.39 -8.83
CA LEU A 84 15.90 47.77 -7.49
C LEU A 84 14.66 46.87 -7.29
N LYS A 85 13.48 47.40 -7.61
CA LYS A 85 12.21 46.65 -7.50
C LYS A 85 12.19 45.41 -8.37
N GLN A 86 12.69 45.51 -9.60
CA GLN A 86 12.72 44.39 -10.52
C GLN A 86 13.61 43.24 -10.00
N ARG A 87 14.83 43.57 -9.54
CA ARG A 87 15.76 42.56 -9.00
C ARG A 87 15.21 41.94 -7.72
N GLU A 88 14.62 42.73 -6.83
CA GLU A 88 13.95 42.20 -5.63
C GLU A 88 12.78 41.29 -5.99
N ALA A 89 11.96 41.65 -6.98
CA ALA A 89 10.85 40.83 -7.44
C ALA A 89 11.32 39.50 -8.09
N GLU A 90 12.44 39.48 -8.83
CA GLU A 90 13.02 38.24 -9.40
C GLU A 90 13.39 37.28 -8.28
N VAL A 91 14.12 37.72 -7.24
CA VAL A 91 14.51 36.85 -6.13
C VAL A 91 13.28 36.34 -5.37
N LYS A 92 12.31 37.21 -5.10
CA LYS A 92 11.07 36.88 -4.41
C LYS A 92 10.20 35.89 -5.22
N ASN A 93 10.19 35.99 -6.54
CA ASN A 93 9.46 35.09 -7.40
C ASN A 93 10.09 33.69 -7.43
N LEU A 94 11.42 33.59 -7.40
CA LEU A 94 12.11 32.32 -7.28
C LEU A 94 11.83 31.64 -5.92
N ASP A 95 11.88 32.39 -4.83
CA ASP A 95 11.51 31.87 -3.49
C ASP A 95 10.08 31.30 -3.49
N LYS A 96 9.13 32.06 -4.07
CA LYS A 96 7.76 31.58 -4.21
C LYS A 96 7.66 30.33 -5.08
N LYS A 97 8.41 30.27 -6.19
CA LYS A 97 8.43 29.13 -7.10
C LYS A 97 8.94 27.86 -6.38
N ILE A 98 10.02 28.00 -5.59
CA ILE A 98 10.58 26.89 -4.80
C ILE A 98 9.56 26.40 -3.76
N LYS A 99 8.97 27.32 -2.98
CA LYS A 99 7.96 26.98 -1.97
C LYS A 99 6.76 26.27 -2.59
N LYS A 100 6.28 26.76 -3.73
CA LYS A 100 5.19 26.13 -4.48
C LYS A 100 5.58 24.73 -4.96
N PHE A 101 6.77 24.60 -5.55
CA PHE A 101 7.28 23.31 -6.02
C PHE A 101 7.37 22.28 -4.89
N ILE A 102 7.91 22.66 -3.73
CA ILE A 102 7.98 21.80 -2.55
C ILE A 102 6.57 21.39 -2.10
N ALA A 103 5.64 22.33 -2.01
CA ALA A 103 4.26 22.05 -1.61
C ALA A 103 3.56 21.10 -2.60
N GLU A 104 3.73 21.30 -3.90
CA GLU A 104 3.09 20.47 -4.92
C GLU A 104 3.69 19.07 -5.03
N LYS A 105 5.03 18.94 -4.90
CA LYS A 105 5.71 17.64 -5.13
C LYS A 105 5.92 16.86 -3.84
N PHE A 106 6.38 17.49 -2.77
CA PHE A 106 6.93 16.84 -1.57
C PHE A 106 6.03 16.93 -0.32
N SER A 107 4.94 17.68 -0.35
CA SER A 107 4.03 17.75 0.82
C SER A 107 3.29 16.44 1.07
N GLY A 108 2.63 16.34 2.24
CA GLY A 108 1.78 15.19 2.57
C GLY A 108 0.66 14.92 1.55
N GLU A 109 0.13 15.97 0.92
CA GLU A 109 -0.85 15.89 -0.17
C GLU A 109 -0.23 16.09 -1.56
N GLY A 110 1.09 16.12 -1.65
CA GLY A 110 1.85 16.33 -2.87
C GLY A 110 1.77 15.16 -3.84
N GLU A 111 2.31 15.40 -5.03
CA GLU A 111 2.27 14.42 -6.12
C GLU A 111 2.95 13.10 -5.75
N ILE A 112 4.06 13.11 -5.00
CA ILE A 112 4.76 11.88 -4.58
C ILE A 112 3.83 10.95 -3.83
N ASN A 113 3.06 11.45 -2.87
CA ASN A 113 2.15 10.63 -2.09
C ASN A 113 0.93 10.16 -2.90
N LYS A 114 0.44 10.99 -3.82
CA LYS A 114 -0.61 10.58 -4.78
C LYS A 114 -0.11 9.47 -5.71
N PHE A 115 1.11 9.57 -6.23
CA PHE A 115 1.69 8.52 -7.05
C PHE A 115 1.89 7.21 -6.27
N ARG A 116 2.39 7.28 -5.03
CA ARG A 116 2.52 6.10 -4.16
C ARG A 116 1.18 5.41 -3.92
N ALA A 117 0.15 6.18 -3.59
CA ALA A 117 -1.18 5.64 -3.34
C ALA A 117 -1.78 5.00 -4.61
N ASN A 118 -1.68 5.67 -5.75
CA ASN A 118 -2.18 5.16 -7.03
C ASN A 118 -1.42 3.92 -7.50
N LEU A 119 -0.11 3.86 -7.22
CA LEU A 119 0.72 2.70 -7.52
C LEU A 119 0.34 1.50 -6.65
N ALA A 120 0.16 1.71 -5.35
CA ALA A 120 -0.10 0.62 -4.40
C ALA A 120 -1.48 -0.01 -4.57
N LYS A 121 -2.50 0.80 -4.88
CA LYS A 121 -3.90 0.38 -4.89
C LYS A 121 -4.20 -0.86 -5.76
N PRO A 122 -3.82 -0.93 -7.06
CA PRO A 122 -4.12 -2.11 -7.88
C PRO A 122 -3.47 -3.39 -7.35
N PHE A 123 -2.30 -3.30 -6.73
CA PHE A 123 -1.63 -4.46 -6.13
C PHE A 123 -2.29 -4.86 -4.82
N GLN A 124 -2.73 -3.91 -4.00
CA GLN A 124 -3.51 -4.19 -2.79
C GLN A 124 -4.81 -4.94 -3.13
N ASP A 125 -5.53 -4.51 -4.17
CA ASP A 125 -6.75 -5.18 -4.62
C ASP A 125 -6.48 -6.61 -5.10
N GLN A 126 -5.37 -6.84 -5.83
CA GLN A 126 -4.96 -8.17 -6.27
C GLN A 126 -4.61 -9.07 -5.07
N ILE A 127 -3.81 -8.56 -4.13
CA ILE A 127 -3.42 -9.29 -2.91
C ILE A 127 -4.66 -9.62 -2.09
N TRP A 128 -5.59 -8.69 -1.91
CA TRP A 128 -6.84 -8.90 -1.20
C TRP A 128 -7.66 -10.05 -1.81
N ASN A 129 -7.80 -10.06 -3.12
CA ASN A 129 -8.52 -11.13 -3.84
C ASN A 129 -7.83 -12.49 -3.68
N ALA A 130 -6.50 -12.52 -3.73
CA ALA A 130 -5.74 -13.75 -3.51
C ALA A 130 -5.85 -14.24 -2.06
N ILE A 131 -5.77 -13.35 -1.06
CA ILE A 131 -6.00 -13.67 0.35
C ILE A 131 -7.40 -14.25 0.53
N LYS A 132 -8.43 -13.63 -0.04
CA LYS A 132 -9.80 -14.13 0.03
C LYS A 132 -9.91 -15.55 -0.51
N THR A 133 -9.35 -15.82 -1.68
CA THR A 133 -9.35 -17.16 -2.30
C THR A 133 -8.64 -18.18 -1.41
N VAL A 134 -7.48 -17.82 -0.85
CA VAL A 134 -6.72 -18.72 0.06
C VAL A 134 -7.48 -18.94 1.36
N THR A 135 -8.14 -17.92 1.89
CA THR A 135 -8.97 -17.98 3.11
C THR A 135 -10.12 -18.97 2.94
N GLU A 136 -10.84 -18.87 1.84
CA GLU A 136 -11.96 -19.77 1.51
C GLU A 136 -11.49 -21.21 1.34
N LYS A 137 -10.42 -21.44 0.57
CA LYS A 137 -9.85 -22.79 0.34
C LYS A 137 -9.32 -23.47 1.60
N ASN A 138 -8.87 -22.71 2.59
CA ASN A 138 -8.27 -23.26 3.82
C ASN A 138 -9.19 -23.13 5.06
N SER A 139 -10.43 -22.63 4.88
CA SER A 139 -11.42 -22.39 5.96
C SER A 139 -10.84 -21.55 7.10
N LEU A 140 -10.16 -20.44 6.74
CA LEU A 140 -9.62 -19.52 7.72
C LEU A 140 -10.72 -18.56 8.18
N GLY A 141 -10.85 -18.35 9.49
CA GLY A 141 -11.79 -17.40 10.08
C GLY A 141 -11.21 -15.98 10.18
N ILE A 142 -9.90 -15.89 10.36
CA ILE A 142 -9.17 -14.62 10.51
C ILE A 142 -7.84 -14.72 9.77
N VAL A 143 -7.46 -13.66 9.08
CA VAL A 143 -6.13 -13.48 8.51
C VAL A 143 -5.51 -12.20 9.04
N LEU A 144 -4.31 -12.31 9.58
CA LEU A 144 -3.52 -11.21 10.13
C LEU A 144 -2.37 -10.88 9.19
N ASP A 145 -2.10 -9.60 9.01
CA ASP A 145 -0.95 -9.14 8.23
C ASP A 145 0.23 -8.81 9.16
N LYS A 146 1.29 -9.61 9.11
CA LYS A 146 2.51 -9.39 9.90
C LYS A 146 3.41 -8.28 9.34
N SER A 147 3.13 -7.76 8.14
CA SER A 147 3.87 -6.65 7.54
C SER A 147 3.51 -5.29 8.16
N SER A 148 2.33 -5.18 8.77
CA SER A 148 1.91 -4.00 9.51
C SER A 148 2.49 -4.03 10.93
N ASN A 149 2.44 -2.91 11.66
CA ASN A 149 3.03 -2.74 12.99
C ASN A 149 2.51 -3.71 14.07
N MET A 150 1.95 -4.86 13.69
CA MET A 150 1.51 -5.92 14.59
C MET A 150 2.72 -6.71 15.07
N SER A 151 2.95 -6.74 16.38
CA SER A 151 4.03 -7.52 16.98
C SER A 151 3.65 -9.01 17.00
N VAL A 152 4.15 -9.76 16.05
CA VAL A 152 4.11 -11.23 16.08
C VAL A 152 5.42 -11.72 16.67
N ILE A 153 5.39 -12.22 17.92
CA ILE A 153 6.59 -12.70 18.63
C ILE A 153 7.00 -14.10 18.13
N PHE A 154 6.02 -14.94 17.83
CA PHE A 154 6.23 -16.30 17.33
C PHE A 154 5.14 -16.66 16.32
N LEU A 155 5.53 -17.25 15.21
CA LEU A 155 4.62 -17.76 14.19
C LEU A 155 5.06 -19.17 13.78
N ASP A 156 4.21 -20.15 14.05
CA ASP A 156 4.40 -21.49 13.51
C ASP A 156 4.12 -21.48 11.99
N LYS A 157 5.02 -22.07 11.21
CA LYS A 157 4.95 -22.12 9.74
C LYS A 157 3.61 -22.65 9.21
N ARG A 158 2.90 -23.48 9.96
CA ARG A 158 1.59 -24.01 9.61
C ARG A 158 0.51 -22.92 9.49
N TYR A 159 0.70 -21.79 10.15
CA TYR A 159 -0.21 -20.63 10.13
C TYR A 159 0.25 -19.52 9.19
N ASP A 160 1.42 -19.64 8.57
CA ASP A 160 1.92 -18.72 7.56
C ASP A 160 1.38 -19.11 6.17
N TYR A 161 0.56 -18.24 5.63
CA TYR A 161 -0.08 -18.42 4.32
C TYR A 161 0.53 -17.53 3.24
N THR A 162 1.63 -16.84 3.53
CA THR A 162 2.29 -15.89 2.63
C THR A 162 2.61 -16.52 1.27
N ASP A 163 3.27 -17.67 1.26
CA ASP A 163 3.65 -18.36 0.02
C ASP A 163 2.41 -18.84 -0.77
N LYS A 164 1.35 -19.29 -0.08
CA LYS A 164 0.11 -19.72 -0.75
C LYS A 164 -0.61 -18.55 -1.43
N VAL A 165 -0.58 -17.37 -0.80
CA VAL A 165 -1.14 -16.15 -1.40
C VAL A 165 -0.29 -15.71 -2.59
N LEU A 166 1.03 -15.74 -2.47
CA LEU A 166 1.94 -15.44 -3.56
C LEU A 166 1.74 -16.38 -4.75
N ASP A 167 1.65 -17.69 -4.51
CA ASP A 167 1.36 -18.70 -5.53
C ASP A 167 0.01 -18.46 -6.23
N GLN A 168 -1.01 -18.05 -5.47
CA GLN A 168 -2.33 -17.73 -6.04
C GLN A 168 -2.25 -16.49 -6.96
N LEU A 169 -1.46 -15.48 -6.58
CA LEU A 169 -1.22 -14.28 -7.39
C LEU A 169 -0.46 -14.60 -8.68
N LEU A 170 0.58 -15.42 -8.59
CA LEU A 170 1.44 -15.77 -9.74
C LEU A 170 0.73 -16.70 -10.74
N LYS A 171 -0.22 -17.51 -10.30
CA LYS A 171 -1.04 -18.37 -11.17
C LYS A 171 -2.12 -17.63 -11.96
N GLY A 172 -2.38 -16.36 -11.60
CA GLY A 172 -3.46 -15.57 -12.18
C GLY A 172 -4.86 -16.03 -11.73
N PRO A 173 -5.92 -15.30 -12.10
CA PRO A 173 -7.29 -15.67 -11.74
C PRO A 173 -7.63 -17.05 -12.31
N SER A 174 -7.98 -17.99 -11.43
CA SER A 174 -8.49 -19.28 -11.84
C SER A 174 -9.80 -19.09 -12.61
N LYS A 175 -10.05 -19.92 -13.62
CA LYS A 175 -11.28 -19.86 -14.47
C LYS A 175 -12.61 -19.92 -13.67
N GLU A 176 -12.58 -20.22 -12.38
CA GLU A 176 -13.73 -20.22 -11.48
C GLU A 176 -14.17 -18.81 -11.02
N ASP A 177 -13.21 -17.87 -10.95
CA ASP A 177 -13.50 -16.49 -10.49
C ASP A 177 -14.27 -15.65 -11.53
N THR A 178 -14.22 -16.05 -12.80
CA THR A 178 -14.96 -15.40 -13.91
C THR A 178 -16.45 -15.78 -13.92
N LYS A 179 -16.80 -16.98 -13.45
CA LYS A 179 -18.21 -17.43 -13.45
C LYS A 179 -19.08 -16.74 -12.39
N SER A 180 -18.51 -16.25 -11.31
CA SER A 180 -19.28 -15.59 -10.24
C SER A 180 -19.64 -14.13 -10.54
N LYS A 181 -18.97 -13.48 -11.50
CA LYS A 181 -19.29 -12.11 -11.94
C LYS A 181 -20.46 -12.08 -12.93
N ASP A 182 -20.50 -13.04 -13.87
CA ASP A 182 -21.57 -13.09 -14.89
C ASP A 182 -22.95 -13.45 -14.32
N THR A 183 -23.01 -14.10 -13.15
CA THR A 183 -24.30 -14.48 -12.53
C THR A 183 -24.92 -13.32 -11.74
N LYS A 184 -24.14 -12.33 -11.30
CA LYS A 184 -24.64 -11.14 -10.57
C LYS A 184 -25.12 -10.02 -11.49
N GLU A 185 -24.67 -9.96 -12.74
CA GLU A 185 -25.09 -8.96 -13.71
C GLU A 185 -26.40 -9.33 -14.45
N LYS A 186 -26.78 -10.62 -14.45
CA LYS A 186 -28.04 -11.09 -15.07
C LYS A 186 -29.29 -11.03 -14.18
N ASN A 187 -29.14 -10.66 -12.90
CA ASN A 187 -30.24 -10.58 -11.92
C ASN A 187 -30.41 -9.16 -11.35
N LYS A 188 -30.17 -8.12 -12.16
CA LYS A 188 -30.52 -6.74 -11.81
C LYS A 188 -31.42 -6.11 -12.88
#